data_e9cea4c0838f94fa93e0ff343258ec8c
#
_entry.id   e9cea4c0838f94fa93e0ff343258ec8c
#
_cell.length_a   1.000
_cell.length_b   1.000
_cell.length_c   1.000
_cell.angle_alpha   90.00
_cell.angle_beta   90.00
_cell.angle_gamma   90.00
#
_symmetry.space_group_name_H-M   'P 1'
#
loop_
_entity.id
_entity.type
_entity.pdbx_description
1 polymer ?
#
loop_
_entity_poly.entity_id
_entity_poly.type
_entity_poly.pdbx_seq_one_letter_code
_entity_poly.pdbx_strand_id
1 'polypeptide(L)'
;MSKNKIEADLIKTIEKKLDSLGISQEKGSIIYSGNETLKKGRFYFMGINPGGHSDEYSSNFPDTIKNQLLRKNTNENFNEYLDGKWQNKNTKATLPGKSLLQKRIQYLFQEIDVNIRDVFSTNLVFIRSSTTNKFPYKWNEEVEKCWKIHEILLSIVNPEIIITFGLEPYEFIKDKMILEQEDFHAVKSKKSIKYFTHLSGYLYDKKIKIISIPHLSRFKIDAKGKKHNDSYDARAALSWLKEKIR
;
A
#
# COMPACT_ATOMS: atom_id res chain seq x y z
N MET A 1 -13.17 -26.46 -10.28
CA MET A 1 -13.30 -25.14 -10.95
C MET A 1 -11.91 -24.70 -11.38
N SER A 2 -11.76 -24.13 -12.59
CA SER A 2 -10.45 -23.63 -13.02
C SER A 2 -10.07 -22.36 -12.23
N LYS A 3 -8.76 -22.16 -11.98
CA LYS A 3 -8.21 -20.98 -11.26
C LYS A 3 -8.75 -19.66 -11.83
N ASN A 4 -8.81 -19.56 -13.16
CA ASN A 4 -9.30 -18.36 -13.86
C ASN A 4 -10.78 -18.04 -13.58
N LYS A 5 -11.62 -19.05 -13.33
CA LYS A 5 -13.04 -18.85 -13.01
C LYS A 5 -13.22 -18.27 -11.60
N ILE A 6 -12.47 -18.79 -10.63
CA ILE A 6 -12.51 -18.29 -9.23
C ILE A 6 -12.05 -16.83 -9.19
N GLU A 7 -10.99 -16.49 -9.90
CA GLU A 7 -10.47 -15.12 -9.97
C GLU A 7 -11.46 -14.16 -10.64
N ALA A 8 -12.10 -14.57 -11.75
CA ALA A 8 -13.11 -13.76 -12.42
C ALA A 8 -14.35 -13.51 -11.54
N ASP A 9 -14.80 -14.52 -10.79
CA ASP A 9 -15.94 -14.39 -9.87
C ASP A 9 -15.59 -13.44 -8.70
N LEU A 10 -14.34 -13.46 -8.24
CA LEU A 10 -13.85 -12.58 -7.21
C LEU A 10 -13.80 -11.12 -7.68
N ILE A 11 -13.22 -10.86 -8.85
CA ILE A 11 -13.18 -9.53 -9.46
C ILE A 11 -14.61 -8.97 -9.62
N LYS A 12 -15.55 -9.79 -10.08
CA LYS A 12 -16.97 -9.43 -10.16
C LYS A 12 -17.57 -9.08 -8.80
N THR A 13 -17.20 -9.79 -7.75
CA THR A 13 -17.67 -9.52 -6.39
C THR A 13 -17.18 -8.16 -5.91
N ILE A 14 -15.90 -7.86 -6.11
CA ILE A 14 -15.31 -6.57 -5.77
C ILE A 14 -15.98 -5.46 -6.60
N GLU A 15 -16.16 -5.66 -7.90
CA GLU A 15 -16.82 -4.70 -8.80
C GLU A 15 -18.23 -4.33 -8.31
N LYS A 16 -19.07 -5.35 -8.04
CA LYS A 16 -20.43 -5.12 -7.51
C LYS A 16 -20.42 -4.36 -6.19
N LYS A 17 -19.46 -4.66 -5.33
CA LYS A 17 -19.33 -3.98 -4.04
C LYS A 17 -18.92 -2.52 -4.24
N LEU A 18 -17.97 -2.22 -5.15
CA LEU A 18 -17.59 -0.85 -5.51
C LEU A 18 -18.78 -0.04 -6.04
N ASP A 19 -19.59 -0.65 -6.93
CA ASP A 19 -20.80 -0.02 -7.48
C ASP A 19 -21.79 0.28 -6.35
N SER A 20 -22.02 -0.66 -5.42
CA SER A 20 -22.91 -0.48 -4.27
C SER A 20 -22.46 0.59 -3.28
N LEU A 21 -21.15 0.86 -3.21
CA LEU A 21 -20.55 1.90 -2.35
C LEU A 21 -20.45 3.26 -3.04
N GLY A 22 -20.79 3.34 -4.33
CA GLY A 22 -20.75 4.58 -5.11
C GLY A 22 -19.34 5.09 -5.44
N ILE A 23 -18.30 4.24 -5.35
CA ILE A 23 -16.90 4.63 -5.57
C ILE A 23 -16.27 4.04 -6.84
N SER A 24 -17.01 3.24 -7.59
CA SER A 24 -16.51 2.55 -8.78
C SER A 24 -16.05 3.50 -9.89
N GLN A 25 -16.71 4.65 -10.03
CA GLN A 25 -16.42 5.66 -11.06
C GLN A 25 -15.43 6.73 -10.59
N GLU A 26 -15.00 6.68 -9.32
CA GLU A 26 -13.96 7.57 -8.82
C GLU A 26 -12.61 7.30 -9.46
N LYS A 27 -11.78 8.34 -9.60
CA LYS A 27 -10.40 8.21 -10.09
C LYS A 27 -9.52 7.57 -9.02
N GLY A 28 -8.87 6.47 -9.35
CA GLY A 28 -8.07 5.76 -8.36
C GLY A 28 -7.63 4.36 -8.74
N SER A 29 -7.22 3.58 -7.73
CA SER A 29 -6.80 2.18 -7.93
C SER A 29 -6.90 1.39 -6.63
N ILE A 30 -7.33 0.14 -6.72
CA ILE A 30 -7.39 -0.79 -5.58
C ILE A 30 -6.08 -1.58 -5.47
N ILE A 31 -5.65 -2.22 -6.55
CA ILE A 31 -4.58 -3.20 -6.56
C ILE A 31 -3.33 -2.59 -7.19
N TYR A 32 -2.21 -2.66 -6.49
CA TYR A 32 -0.89 -2.20 -6.95
C TYR A 32 0.05 -3.36 -7.31
N SER A 33 -0.25 -4.56 -6.85
CA SER A 33 0.42 -5.81 -7.24
C SER A 33 -0.26 -6.47 -8.44
N GLY A 34 0.29 -7.56 -8.94
CA GLY A 34 -0.37 -8.41 -9.95
C GLY A 34 -1.57 -9.16 -9.36
N ASN A 35 -2.51 -9.56 -10.21
CA ASN A 35 -3.68 -10.32 -9.78
C ASN A 35 -3.32 -11.68 -9.19
N GLU A 36 -2.16 -12.22 -9.53
CA GLU A 36 -1.63 -13.45 -8.91
C GLU A 36 -1.50 -13.38 -7.39
N THR A 37 -1.46 -12.15 -6.81
CA THR A 37 -1.42 -11.95 -5.37
C THR A 37 -2.81 -11.98 -4.71
N LEU A 38 -3.91 -12.05 -5.49
CA LEU A 38 -5.27 -12.27 -4.99
C LEU A 38 -5.50 -13.74 -4.60
N LYS A 39 -4.67 -14.21 -3.70
CA LYS A 39 -4.70 -15.56 -3.11
C LYS A 39 -4.10 -15.51 -1.71
N LYS A 40 -4.21 -16.58 -0.96
CA LYS A 40 -3.54 -16.70 0.33
C LYS A 40 -2.06 -16.33 0.21
N GLY A 41 -1.65 -15.34 0.99
CA GLY A 41 -0.31 -14.78 1.00
C GLY A 41 0.09 -14.29 2.39
N ARG A 42 1.38 -14.27 2.66
CA ARG A 42 1.89 -13.89 3.99
C ARG A 42 1.79 -12.40 4.27
N PHE A 43 1.93 -11.58 3.23
CA PHE A 43 2.05 -10.12 3.36
C PHE A 43 0.92 -9.38 2.68
N TYR A 44 0.48 -8.31 3.34
CA TYR A 44 -0.44 -7.30 2.80
C TYR A 44 0.21 -5.93 2.96
N PHE A 45 0.54 -5.27 1.85
CA PHE A 45 1.23 -3.97 1.85
C PHE A 45 0.24 -2.85 1.56
N MET A 46 0.17 -1.86 2.45
CA MET A 46 -0.85 -0.82 2.38
C MET A 46 -0.25 0.59 2.49
N GLY A 47 -0.51 1.41 1.46
CA GLY A 47 -0.27 2.86 1.51
C GLY A 47 -1.49 3.64 1.98
N ILE A 48 -1.40 4.98 1.89
CA ILE A 48 -2.50 5.87 2.30
C ILE A 48 -3.56 5.93 1.20
N ASN A 49 -3.21 6.48 0.05
CA ASN A 49 -4.07 6.62 -1.13
C ASN A 49 -3.24 6.76 -2.42
N PRO A 50 -3.82 6.55 -3.61
CA PRO A 50 -3.17 6.85 -4.87
C PRO A 50 -2.77 8.33 -4.94
N GLY A 51 -1.49 8.60 -5.17
CA GLY A 51 -0.98 9.97 -5.32
C GLY A 51 -1.24 10.56 -6.71
N GLY A 52 -0.99 11.87 -6.87
CA GLY A 52 -1.15 12.63 -8.12
C GLY A 52 -2.48 13.38 -8.19
N HIS A 53 -2.55 14.34 -9.14
CA HIS A 53 -3.79 15.08 -9.39
C HIS A 53 -4.72 14.29 -10.31
N SER A 54 -6.04 14.47 -10.10
CA SER A 54 -7.07 13.89 -10.94
C SER A 54 -6.93 14.31 -12.41
N ASP A 55 -6.40 15.50 -12.66
CA ASP A 55 -6.33 16.13 -13.98
C ASP A 55 -5.01 15.89 -14.72
N GLU A 56 -4.03 15.23 -14.10
CA GLU A 56 -2.67 15.06 -14.63
C GLU A 56 -2.47 13.83 -15.52
N TYR A 57 -3.49 13.03 -15.72
CA TYR A 57 -3.38 11.82 -16.52
C TYR A 57 -3.88 12.04 -17.94
N SER A 58 -2.92 11.93 -18.87
CA SER A 58 -3.19 11.91 -20.29
C SER A 58 -4.20 10.81 -20.66
N SER A 59 -4.91 11.06 -21.72
CA SER A 59 -6.01 10.31 -22.32
C SER A 59 -5.82 8.78 -22.53
N ASN A 60 -4.68 8.22 -22.14
CA ASN A 60 -4.34 6.82 -22.41
C ASN A 60 -4.53 5.87 -21.22
N PHE A 61 -4.98 6.36 -20.05
CA PHE A 61 -5.22 5.51 -18.90
C PHE A 61 -6.68 5.59 -18.46
N PRO A 62 -7.37 4.44 -18.38
CA PRO A 62 -8.66 4.40 -17.70
C PRO A 62 -8.40 4.79 -16.25
N ASP A 63 -8.98 5.87 -15.83
CA ASP A 63 -8.68 6.53 -14.57
C ASP A 63 -9.65 6.17 -13.45
N THR A 64 -10.72 5.43 -13.73
CA THR A 64 -11.66 4.98 -12.70
C THR A 64 -11.18 3.73 -11.97
N ILE A 65 -11.56 3.61 -10.69
CA ILE A 65 -11.25 2.45 -9.85
C ILE A 65 -11.72 1.16 -10.52
N LYS A 66 -12.94 1.14 -11.06
CA LYS A 66 -13.50 -0.01 -11.80
C LYS A 66 -12.67 -0.36 -13.02
N ASN A 67 -12.32 0.61 -13.86
CA ASN A 67 -11.54 0.37 -15.05
C ASN A 67 -10.11 -0.12 -14.71
N GLN A 68 -9.52 0.41 -13.63
CA GLN A 68 -8.21 -0.06 -13.15
C GLN A 68 -8.27 -1.52 -12.70
N LEU A 69 -9.32 -1.91 -11.96
CA LEU A 69 -9.53 -3.28 -11.51
C LEU A 69 -9.67 -4.24 -12.70
N LEU A 70 -10.54 -3.91 -13.67
CA LEU A 70 -10.80 -4.75 -14.84
C LEU A 70 -9.57 -4.88 -15.75
N ARG A 71 -8.79 -3.81 -15.94
CA ARG A 71 -7.58 -3.83 -16.76
C ARG A 71 -6.46 -4.66 -16.14
N LYS A 72 -6.31 -4.65 -14.84
CA LYS A 72 -5.32 -5.49 -14.15
C LYS A 72 -5.61 -6.97 -14.31
N ASN A 73 -6.88 -7.34 -14.52
CA ASN A 73 -7.26 -8.72 -14.82
C ASN A 73 -6.68 -9.25 -16.15
N THR A 74 -6.22 -8.38 -17.04
CA THR A 74 -5.57 -8.78 -18.32
C THR A 74 -4.06 -8.95 -18.23
N ASN A 75 -3.42 -8.49 -17.15
CA ASN A 75 -1.98 -8.60 -16.92
C ASN A 75 -1.69 -9.10 -15.50
N GLU A 76 -1.72 -10.41 -15.34
CA GLU A 76 -1.65 -11.10 -14.05
C GLU A 76 -0.42 -10.72 -13.20
N ASN A 77 0.73 -10.48 -13.86
CA ASN A 77 2.02 -10.23 -13.20
C ASN A 77 2.38 -8.76 -13.03
N PHE A 78 1.56 -7.83 -13.52
CA PHE A 78 1.88 -6.41 -13.47
C PHE A 78 1.92 -5.88 -12.03
N ASN A 79 3.05 -5.29 -11.65
CA ASN A 79 3.23 -4.67 -10.34
C ASN A 79 3.57 -3.19 -10.50
N GLU A 80 2.75 -2.30 -9.93
CA GLU A 80 2.90 -0.83 -10.05
C GLU A 80 4.27 -0.32 -9.56
N TYR A 81 4.86 -1.00 -8.60
CA TYR A 81 6.16 -0.59 -8.05
C TYR A 81 7.35 -1.03 -8.91
N LEU A 82 7.17 -2.03 -9.77
CA LEU A 82 8.22 -2.54 -10.67
C LEU A 82 8.02 -2.08 -12.11
N ASP A 83 6.78 -2.16 -12.59
CA ASP A 83 6.43 -2.08 -14.00
C ASP A 83 5.67 -0.78 -14.34
N GLY A 84 5.13 -0.09 -13.32
CA GLY A 84 4.36 1.14 -13.48
C GLY A 84 5.24 2.33 -13.90
N LYS A 85 4.76 3.09 -14.89
CA LYS A 85 5.35 4.37 -15.32
C LYS A 85 4.66 5.52 -14.59
N TRP A 86 5.25 5.97 -13.50
CA TRP A 86 4.69 7.07 -12.72
C TRP A 86 5.24 8.40 -13.20
N GLN A 87 4.35 9.37 -13.41
CA GLN A 87 4.73 10.72 -13.79
C GLN A 87 4.83 11.62 -12.55
N ASN A 88 5.77 12.56 -12.61
CA ASN A 88 5.81 13.67 -11.67
C ASN A 88 5.54 14.96 -12.45
N LYS A 89 4.87 15.95 -11.85
CA LYS A 89 4.49 17.23 -12.48
C LYS A 89 5.60 17.90 -13.29
N ASN A 90 6.84 17.74 -12.86
CA ASN A 90 8.02 18.45 -13.39
C ASN A 90 8.98 17.56 -14.19
N THR A 91 8.64 16.30 -14.42
CA THR A 91 9.52 15.37 -15.15
C THR A 91 8.74 14.64 -16.24
N LYS A 92 9.41 14.40 -17.37
CA LYS A 92 8.94 13.45 -18.38
C LYS A 92 8.62 12.10 -17.71
N ALA A 93 7.71 11.32 -18.28
CA ALA A 93 7.36 10.00 -17.80
C ALA A 93 8.62 9.21 -17.39
N THR A 94 8.64 8.74 -16.14
CA THR A 94 9.77 7.94 -15.68
C THR A 94 9.75 6.57 -16.36
N LEU A 95 10.93 5.97 -16.51
CA LEU A 95 11.01 4.56 -16.86
C LEU A 95 10.25 3.71 -15.81
N PRO A 96 9.71 2.52 -16.19
CA PRO A 96 9.01 1.65 -15.26
C PRO A 96 9.82 1.41 -13.99
N GLY A 97 9.18 1.50 -12.83
CA GLY A 97 9.78 1.26 -11.52
C GLY A 97 10.86 2.26 -11.09
N LYS A 98 11.01 3.40 -11.75
CA LYS A 98 12.14 4.34 -11.53
C LYS A 98 11.78 5.60 -10.75
N SER A 99 10.53 5.83 -10.38
CA SER A 99 10.19 6.94 -9.48
C SER A 99 10.84 6.74 -8.09
N LEU A 100 11.03 7.85 -7.37
CA LEU A 100 11.69 7.79 -6.06
C LEU A 100 10.95 6.89 -5.07
N LEU A 101 9.61 6.94 -5.05
CA LEU A 101 8.82 6.11 -4.16
C LEU A 101 8.90 4.62 -4.56
N GLN A 102 8.83 4.31 -5.86
CA GLN A 102 8.99 2.94 -6.36
C GLN A 102 10.34 2.34 -5.94
N LYS A 103 11.45 3.08 -6.15
CA LYS A 103 12.79 2.63 -5.75
C LYS A 103 12.89 2.36 -4.25
N ARG A 104 12.30 3.19 -3.41
CA ARG A 104 12.33 3.00 -1.96
C ARG A 104 11.49 1.81 -1.51
N ILE A 105 10.35 1.56 -2.16
CA ILE A 105 9.54 0.37 -1.91
C ILE A 105 10.29 -0.89 -2.35
N GLN A 106 10.92 -0.88 -3.53
CA GLN A 106 11.78 -1.98 -4.00
C GLN A 106 12.92 -2.25 -3.01
N TYR A 107 13.60 -1.19 -2.56
CA TYR A 107 14.67 -1.28 -1.57
C TYR A 107 14.19 -1.88 -0.23
N LEU A 108 13.02 -1.42 0.27
CA LEU A 108 12.42 -1.99 1.48
C LEU A 108 12.28 -3.50 1.37
N PHE A 109 11.64 -3.98 0.31
CA PHE A 109 11.36 -5.40 0.13
C PHE A 109 12.62 -6.23 -0.11
N GLN A 110 13.62 -5.67 -0.77
CA GLN A 110 14.95 -6.28 -0.90
C GLN A 110 15.63 -6.45 0.46
N GLU A 111 15.61 -5.43 1.33
CA GLU A 111 16.27 -5.45 2.64
C GLU A 111 15.61 -6.45 3.62
N ILE A 112 14.31 -6.69 3.46
CA ILE A 112 13.60 -7.67 4.30
C ILE A 112 13.53 -9.07 3.67
N ASP A 113 14.23 -9.31 2.56
CA ASP A 113 14.28 -10.57 1.81
C ASP A 113 12.91 -11.10 1.38
N VAL A 114 12.03 -10.20 0.90
CA VAL A 114 10.70 -10.54 0.40
C VAL A 114 10.59 -10.15 -1.07
N ASN A 115 10.15 -11.09 -1.91
CA ASN A 115 9.85 -10.76 -3.30
C ASN A 115 8.57 -9.94 -3.40
N ILE A 116 8.69 -8.69 -3.83
CA ILE A 116 7.56 -7.75 -3.92
C ILE A 116 6.44 -8.24 -4.87
N ARG A 117 6.74 -9.13 -5.83
CA ARG A 117 5.73 -9.72 -6.71
C ARG A 117 4.79 -10.69 -5.98
N ASP A 118 5.22 -11.23 -4.85
CA ASP A 118 4.43 -12.15 -4.03
C ASP A 118 3.62 -11.42 -2.93
N VAL A 119 3.71 -10.09 -2.90
CA VAL A 119 3.07 -9.25 -1.88
C VAL A 119 1.82 -8.60 -2.45
N PHE A 120 0.66 -8.89 -1.86
CA PHE A 120 -0.54 -8.13 -2.19
C PHE A 120 -0.39 -6.67 -1.75
N SER A 121 -0.59 -5.74 -2.68
CA SER A 121 -0.33 -4.32 -2.45
C SER A 121 -1.52 -3.46 -2.82
N THR A 122 -1.85 -2.49 -1.96
CA THR A 122 -3.02 -1.62 -2.07
C THR A 122 -2.81 -0.29 -1.35
N ASN A 123 -3.85 0.53 -1.24
CA ASN A 123 -3.91 1.71 -0.38
C ASN A 123 -5.17 1.67 0.49
N LEU A 124 -5.14 2.30 1.66
CA LEU A 124 -6.28 2.40 2.59
C LEU A 124 -7.50 3.02 1.89
N VAL A 125 -7.30 4.12 1.19
CA VAL A 125 -8.32 4.74 0.35
C VAL A 125 -7.95 4.55 -1.13
N PHE A 126 -8.91 4.14 -1.94
CA PHE A 126 -8.67 3.85 -3.36
C PHE A 126 -8.73 5.08 -4.24
N ILE A 127 -9.35 6.16 -3.74
CA ILE A 127 -9.57 7.41 -4.47
C ILE A 127 -8.28 8.22 -4.49
N ARG A 128 -7.97 8.76 -5.66
CA ARG A 128 -6.76 9.54 -5.91
C ARG A 128 -6.85 10.94 -5.34
N SER A 129 -5.79 11.37 -4.67
CA SER A 129 -5.58 12.79 -4.35
C SER A 129 -4.10 13.15 -4.26
N SER A 130 -3.77 14.41 -4.49
CA SER A 130 -2.37 14.89 -4.42
C SER A 130 -1.83 14.95 -2.99
N THR A 131 -2.71 15.17 -2.03
CA THR A 131 -2.41 15.17 -0.58
C THR A 131 -3.70 14.81 0.18
N THR A 132 -3.57 14.33 1.42
CA THR A 132 -4.73 14.07 2.28
C THR A 132 -5.56 15.33 2.54
N ASN A 133 -4.91 16.51 2.67
CA ASN A 133 -5.60 17.80 2.85
C ASN A 133 -6.37 18.29 1.61
N LYS A 134 -6.09 17.73 0.43
CA LYS A 134 -6.79 18.03 -0.84
C LYS A 134 -7.70 16.89 -1.27
N PHE A 135 -8.01 16.00 -0.35
CA PHE A 135 -8.94 14.91 -0.61
C PHE A 135 -10.35 15.51 -0.84
N PRO A 136 -11.03 15.13 -1.93
CA PRO A 136 -12.27 15.81 -2.36
C PRO A 136 -13.49 15.50 -1.49
N TYR A 137 -13.40 14.51 -0.61
CA TYR A 137 -14.50 14.00 0.20
C TYR A 137 -14.16 14.05 1.69
N LYS A 138 -15.10 13.66 2.55
CA LYS A 138 -14.84 13.43 3.96
C LYS A 138 -14.02 12.17 4.13
N TRP A 139 -12.78 12.33 4.55
CA TRP A 139 -11.79 11.26 4.64
C TRP A 139 -12.30 10.01 5.37
N ASN A 140 -12.86 10.17 6.55
CA ASN A 140 -13.30 9.04 7.37
C ASN A 140 -14.45 8.25 6.71
N GLU A 141 -15.38 8.92 6.01
CA GLU A 141 -16.46 8.26 5.29
C GLU A 141 -15.92 7.39 4.14
N GLU A 142 -14.93 7.91 3.40
CA GLU A 142 -14.33 7.17 2.29
C GLU A 142 -13.42 6.04 2.76
N VAL A 143 -12.71 6.20 3.87
CA VAL A 143 -11.96 5.12 4.51
C VAL A 143 -12.89 3.97 4.88
N GLU A 144 -14.03 4.24 5.51
CA GLU A 144 -15.00 3.20 5.88
C GLU A 144 -15.63 2.50 4.66
N LYS A 145 -15.89 3.23 3.57
CA LYS A 145 -16.34 2.61 2.31
C LYS A 145 -15.26 1.68 1.74
N CYS A 146 -14.03 2.17 1.62
CA CYS A 146 -12.91 1.38 1.12
C CYS A 146 -12.61 0.17 2.02
N TRP A 147 -12.79 0.31 3.34
CA TRP A 147 -12.56 -0.78 4.28
C TRP A 147 -13.45 -1.98 4.02
N LYS A 148 -14.70 -1.79 3.60
CA LYS A 148 -15.59 -2.90 3.20
C LYS A 148 -15.05 -3.72 2.02
N ILE A 149 -14.22 -3.13 1.18
CA ILE A 149 -13.48 -3.85 0.13
C ILE A 149 -12.25 -4.52 0.73
N HIS A 150 -11.54 -3.86 1.66
CA HIS A 150 -10.41 -4.48 2.36
C HIS A 150 -10.82 -5.72 3.15
N GLU A 151 -12.00 -5.76 3.74
CA GLU A 151 -12.54 -6.96 4.40
C GLU A 151 -12.60 -8.16 3.43
N ILE A 152 -13.07 -7.93 2.20
CA ILE A 152 -13.07 -8.95 1.14
C ILE A 152 -11.62 -9.34 0.79
N LEU A 153 -10.76 -8.37 0.54
CA LEU A 153 -9.36 -8.61 0.16
C LEU A 153 -8.58 -9.32 1.27
N LEU A 154 -8.77 -8.94 2.53
CA LEU A 154 -8.16 -9.57 3.70
C LEU A 154 -8.65 -11.01 3.88
N SER A 155 -9.93 -11.31 3.62
CA SER A 155 -10.44 -12.68 3.68
C SER A 155 -9.81 -13.59 2.63
N ILE A 156 -9.43 -13.05 1.47
CA ILE A 156 -8.82 -13.79 0.37
C ILE A 156 -7.32 -13.96 0.59
N VAL A 157 -6.63 -12.85 0.82
CA VAL A 157 -5.18 -12.86 1.02
C VAL A 157 -4.82 -13.54 2.33
N ASN A 158 -5.68 -13.41 3.33
CA ASN A 158 -5.50 -14.03 4.64
C ASN A 158 -4.08 -13.83 5.20
N PRO A 159 -3.56 -12.57 5.26
CA PRO A 159 -2.16 -12.31 5.57
C PRO A 159 -1.84 -12.59 7.04
N GLU A 160 -0.59 -12.93 7.32
CA GLU A 160 -0.04 -12.97 8.68
C GLU A 160 0.46 -11.59 9.12
N ILE A 161 0.89 -10.77 8.15
CA ILE A 161 1.53 -9.49 8.38
C ILE A 161 0.95 -8.44 7.45
N ILE A 162 0.49 -7.32 8.02
CA ILE A 162 0.17 -6.10 7.26
C ILE A 162 1.33 -5.12 7.45
N ILE A 163 1.92 -4.66 6.35
CA ILE A 163 2.93 -3.59 6.36
C ILE A 163 2.25 -2.33 5.85
N THR A 164 2.20 -1.28 6.68
CA THR A 164 1.69 0.03 6.29
C THR A 164 2.83 1.02 6.07
N PHE A 165 2.71 1.92 5.09
CA PHE A 165 3.61 3.08 4.96
C PHE A 165 2.83 4.38 5.02
N GLY A 166 3.05 5.12 6.10
CA GLY A 166 2.26 6.26 6.55
C GLY A 166 1.48 5.93 7.81
N LEU A 167 1.10 6.96 8.53
CA LEU A 167 0.47 6.81 9.84
C LEU A 167 -1.02 6.45 9.72
N GLU A 168 -1.71 7.02 8.75
CA GLU A 168 -3.16 6.89 8.61
C GLU A 168 -3.64 5.43 8.45
N PRO A 169 -3.02 4.58 7.60
CA PRO A 169 -3.42 3.17 7.52
C PRO A 169 -3.17 2.41 8.83
N TYR A 170 -2.07 2.74 9.50
CA TYR A 170 -1.71 2.12 10.78
C TYR A 170 -2.74 2.42 11.87
N GLU A 171 -3.03 3.71 12.12
CA GLU A 171 -3.97 4.13 13.14
C GLU A 171 -5.37 3.56 12.88
N PHE A 172 -5.83 3.62 11.63
CA PHE A 172 -7.14 3.07 11.28
C PHE A 172 -7.26 1.57 11.57
N ILE A 173 -6.21 0.78 11.25
CA ILE A 173 -6.26 -0.67 11.51
C ILE A 173 -6.09 -0.94 13.01
N LYS A 174 -5.22 -0.18 13.70
CA LYS A 174 -5.04 -0.27 15.17
C LYS A 174 -6.37 -0.11 15.91
N ASP A 175 -7.19 0.86 15.51
CA ASP A 175 -8.51 1.11 16.13
C ASP A 175 -9.49 -0.06 15.95
N LYS A 176 -9.25 -0.95 14.99
CA LYS A 176 -10.08 -2.15 14.73
C LYS A 176 -9.52 -3.42 15.37
N MET A 177 -8.39 -3.35 16.06
CA MET A 177 -7.72 -4.51 16.65
C MET A 177 -7.99 -4.67 18.14
N ILE A 178 -7.99 -5.93 18.57
CA ILE A 178 -7.75 -6.28 19.97
C ILE A 178 -6.24 -6.46 20.13
N LEU A 179 -5.59 -5.49 20.78
CA LEU A 179 -4.13 -5.44 20.89
C LEU A 179 -3.63 -6.38 21.97
N GLU A 180 -2.54 -7.10 21.68
CA GLU A 180 -1.74 -7.88 22.64
C GLU A 180 -0.42 -7.18 22.95
N GLN A 181 0.24 -6.62 21.95
CA GLN A 181 1.56 -6.01 22.09
C GLN A 181 1.71 -4.83 21.14
N GLU A 182 2.38 -3.78 21.61
CA GLU A 182 2.85 -2.66 20.80
C GLU A 182 4.30 -2.35 21.15
N ASP A 183 5.16 -2.22 20.16
CA ASP A 183 6.52 -1.74 20.33
C ASP A 183 6.96 -0.88 19.13
N PHE A 184 8.03 -0.11 19.30
CA PHE A 184 8.51 0.81 18.28
C PHE A 184 10.02 0.95 18.24
N HIS A 185 10.54 1.32 17.07
CA HIS A 185 11.93 1.69 16.87
C HIS A 185 12.01 3.13 16.35
N ALA A 186 12.71 3.98 17.09
CA ALA A 186 12.84 5.40 16.75
C ALA A 186 14.07 5.63 15.86
N VAL A 187 13.88 6.31 14.73
CA VAL A 187 14.96 6.80 13.87
C VAL A 187 15.06 8.32 14.02
N LYS A 188 16.13 8.77 14.62
CA LYS A 188 16.37 10.21 14.89
C LYS A 188 17.04 10.89 13.70
N SER A 189 16.53 12.04 13.30
CA SER A 189 17.22 12.99 12.42
C SER A 189 17.35 14.34 13.12
N LYS A 190 18.12 15.27 12.55
CA LYS A 190 18.27 16.63 13.12
C LYS A 190 16.94 17.38 13.24
N LYS A 191 15.96 17.09 12.37
CA LYS A 191 14.71 17.86 12.29
C LYS A 191 13.50 17.12 12.86
N SER A 192 13.56 15.80 13.02
CA SER A 192 12.41 15.01 13.46
C SER A 192 12.80 13.60 13.90
N ILE A 193 11.93 13.00 14.70
CA ILE A 193 11.98 11.57 15.01
C ILE A 193 10.95 10.89 14.10
N LYS A 194 11.31 9.72 13.55
CA LYS A 194 10.41 8.85 12.81
C LYS A 194 10.34 7.51 13.51
N TYR A 195 9.17 6.92 13.52
CA TYR A 195 8.92 5.66 14.21
C TYR A 195 8.59 4.56 13.21
N PHE A 196 9.20 3.41 13.41
CA PHE A 196 8.75 2.13 12.92
C PHE A 196 7.99 1.49 14.06
N THR A 197 6.79 1.05 13.82
CA THR A 197 5.92 0.50 14.87
C THR A 197 5.52 -0.93 14.53
N HIS A 198 5.45 -1.77 15.54
CA HIS A 198 4.95 -3.13 15.44
C HIS A 198 3.78 -3.28 16.42
N LEU A 199 2.69 -3.83 15.92
CA LEU A 199 1.57 -4.31 16.71
C LEU A 199 1.40 -5.81 16.51
N SER A 200 1.02 -6.52 17.55
CA SER A 200 0.42 -7.84 17.41
C SER A 200 -0.89 -7.91 18.17
N GLY A 201 -1.81 -8.71 17.68
CA GLY A 201 -3.13 -8.83 18.26
C GLY A 201 -4.11 -9.50 17.30
N TYR A 202 -5.38 -9.23 17.47
CA TYR A 202 -6.44 -9.82 16.66
C TYR A 202 -7.13 -8.73 15.85
N LEU A 203 -7.17 -8.91 14.52
CA LEU A 203 -8.06 -8.17 13.63
C LEU A 203 -9.21 -9.11 13.30
N TYR A 204 -10.41 -8.79 13.81
CA TYR A 204 -11.52 -9.75 13.90
C TYR A 204 -11.07 -11.01 14.68
N ASP A 205 -11.29 -12.19 14.14
CA ASP A 205 -10.95 -13.46 14.78
C ASP A 205 -9.53 -13.96 14.43
N LYS A 206 -8.77 -13.17 13.68
CA LYS A 206 -7.48 -13.58 13.18
C LYS A 206 -6.33 -12.89 13.90
N LYS A 207 -5.39 -13.68 14.42
CA LYS A 207 -4.11 -13.18 14.94
C LYS A 207 -3.27 -12.63 13.78
N ILE A 208 -2.79 -11.39 13.91
CA ILE A 208 -2.08 -10.67 12.87
C ILE A 208 -1.00 -9.77 13.48
N LYS A 209 0.06 -9.54 12.72
CA LYS A 209 1.07 -8.51 12.99
C LYS A 209 0.84 -7.32 12.07
N ILE A 210 0.94 -6.11 12.61
CA ILE A 210 0.96 -4.89 11.81
C ILE A 210 2.28 -4.19 12.02
N ILE A 211 2.92 -3.82 10.93
CA ILE A 211 4.16 -3.07 10.92
C ILE A 211 3.92 -1.76 10.19
N SER A 212 4.11 -0.64 10.90
CA SER A 212 4.05 0.67 10.28
C SER A 212 5.44 1.22 10.06
N ILE A 213 5.67 1.73 8.87
CA ILE A 213 6.89 2.45 8.51
C ILE A 213 6.55 3.88 8.10
N PRO A 214 7.47 4.83 8.28
CA PRO A 214 7.26 6.20 7.84
C PRO A 214 6.95 6.28 6.35
N HIS A 215 6.13 7.24 5.93
CA HIS A 215 5.73 7.39 4.53
C HIS A 215 6.96 7.55 3.60
N LEU A 216 7.19 6.58 2.73
CA LEU A 216 8.41 6.44 1.94
C LEU A 216 8.65 7.54 0.92
N SER A 217 7.65 8.37 0.58
CA SER A 217 7.90 9.56 -0.26
C SER A 217 8.72 10.62 0.48
N ARG A 218 8.63 10.67 1.81
CA ARG A 218 9.30 11.66 2.67
C ARG A 218 10.47 11.05 3.46
N PHE A 219 10.39 9.77 3.81
CA PHE A 219 11.42 9.06 4.55
C PHE A 219 12.40 8.37 3.59
N LYS A 220 13.70 8.72 3.72
CA LYS A 220 14.78 8.15 2.91
C LYS A 220 15.26 6.83 3.51
N ILE A 221 14.50 5.77 3.33
CA ILE A 221 14.83 4.44 3.87
C ILE A 221 16.14 3.87 3.30
N ASP A 222 16.54 4.34 2.12
CA ASP A 222 17.75 4.01 1.40
C ASP A 222 18.97 4.88 1.79
N ALA A 223 18.79 5.80 2.74
CA ALA A 223 19.88 6.66 3.21
C ALA A 223 20.92 5.84 3.99
N LYS A 224 22.09 5.70 3.41
CA LYS A 224 23.29 5.23 4.12
C LYS A 224 23.80 6.38 4.98
N GLY A 225 23.98 6.14 6.27
CA GLY A 225 24.51 7.10 7.25
C GLY A 225 25.82 7.70 6.77
N LYS A 226 25.76 8.79 6.00
CA LYS A 226 26.89 9.64 5.68
C LYS A 226 26.82 10.88 6.55
N LYS A 227 27.99 11.38 6.96
CA LYS A 227 28.22 12.56 7.81
C LYS A 227 27.55 13.88 7.34
N HIS A 228 26.53 13.85 6.52
CA HIS A 228 25.81 15.05 6.04
C HIS A 228 24.56 15.32 6.85
N ASN A 229 24.38 16.56 7.14
CA ASN A 229 23.50 17.20 8.15
C ASN A 229 22.00 16.82 8.15
N ASP A 230 21.50 15.99 7.24
CA ASP A 230 20.09 15.63 7.09
C ASP A 230 19.83 14.13 6.89
N SER A 231 20.85 13.27 6.95
CA SER A 231 20.67 11.82 6.76
C SER A 231 20.58 11.08 8.10
N TYR A 232 19.52 10.37 8.31
CA TYR A 232 19.39 9.36 9.34
C TYR A 232 19.81 7.98 8.78
N ASP A 233 20.40 7.17 9.65
CA ASP A 233 20.72 5.79 9.30
C ASP A 233 19.48 4.91 9.51
N ALA A 234 18.89 4.42 8.43
CA ALA A 234 17.73 3.54 8.47
C ALA A 234 18.08 2.05 8.67
N ARG A 235 19.37 1.68 8.67
CA ARG A 235 19.79 0.26 8.72
C ARG A 235 19.33 -0.44 10.00
N ALA A 236 19.46 0.23 11.15
CA ALA A 236 19.02 -0.34 12.43
C ALA A 236 17.50 -0.59 12.41
N ALA A 237 16.72 0.37 11.85
CA ALA A 237 15.28 0.22 11.71
C ALA A 237 14.89 -0.90 10.75
N LEU A 238 15.64 -1.07 9.65
CA LEU A 238 15.42 -2.18 8.72
C LEU A 238 15.77 -3.53 9.34
N SER A 239 16.84 -3.60 10.12
CA SER A 239 17.20 -4.82 10.88
C SER A 239 16.11 -5.17 11.89
N TRP A 240 15.64 -4.17 12.65
CA TRP A 240 14.53 -4.35 13.59
C TRP A 240 13.25 -4.80 12.86
N LEU A 241 12.91 -4.18 11.73
CA LEU A 241 11.77 -4.59 10.89
C LEU A 241 11.91 -6.04 10.45
N LYS A 242 13.07 -6.44 9.96
CA LYS A 242 13.36 -7.81 9.53
C LYS A 242 13.20 -8.83 10.66
N GLU A 243 13.54 -8.46 11.88
CA GLU A 243 13.29 -9.28 13.08
C GLU A 243 11.80 -9.44 13.36
N LYS A 244 11.01 -8.34 13.29
CA LYS A 244 9.57 -8.36 13.58
C LYS A 244 8.72 -9.14 12.56
N ILE A 245 9.18 -9.24 11.32
CA ILE A 245 8.48 -10.00 10.27
C ILE A 245 8.82 -11.50 10.30
N ARG A 246 9.80 -11.95 11.03
CA ARG A 246 10.12 -13.37 11.23
C ARG A 246 9.15 -14.02 12.21
#